data_4b285df3ca464690f6b845ccc26c42e6
#
_entry.id   4b285df3ca464690f6b845ccc26c42e6
#
_cell.length_a   1.000
_cell.length_b   1.000
_cell.length_c   1.000
_cell.angle_alpha   90.00
_cell.angle_beta   90.00
_cell.angle_gamma   90.00
#
_symmetry.space_group_name_H-M   'P 1'
#
loop_
_entity.id
_entity.type
_entity.pdbx_description
1 polymer ?
#
loop_
_entity_poly.entity_id
_entity_poly.type
_entity_poly.pdbx_seq_one_letter_code
_entity_poly.pdbx_strand_id
1 'polypeptide(L)'
;MGSTIELNAADGNVLSAYVARPEVAPKGAVVVIQEIFGVNDHIRSVADRYADQGYLSIAPALFDRAQKGVELGYDAEGIEIGRAIAFDDVTMDEVLKDVEAAVDFVSEAGRVGMVGYCWGGSICYVAAARLGKKISAAAGYYGGQILPYLEERPVVPLVLHFGEKDHGIPLERVKIIEERWEHIDVHVYEGADHGFNCDARGSYEKSAAQLALERT
;
A
#
# COMPACT_ATOMS: atom_id res chain seq x y z
N MET A 1 18.88 -5.41 -6.70
CA MET A 1 18.60 -3.97 -6.50
C MET A 1 17.73 -3.47 -7.63
N GLY A 2 16.68 -2.77 -7.30
CA GLY A 2 15.77 -2.18 -8.28
C GLY A 2 16.34 -0.91 -8.93
N SER A 3 15.53 -0.29 -9.77
CA SER A 3 15.84 0.96 -10.47
C SER A 3 14.64 1.89 -10.45
N THR A 4 14.89 3.19 -10.46
CA THR A 4 13.82 4.19 -10.59
C THR A 4 13.53 4.43 -12.07
N ILE A 5 12.24 4.50 -12.39
CA ILE A 5 11.71 4.83 -13.72
C ILE A 5 10.75 6.01 -13.60
N GLU A 6 10.30 6.52 -14.73
CA GLU A 6 9.23 7.52 -14.82
C GLU A 6 7.95 6.86 -15.35
N LEU A 7 6.81 7.18 -14.76
CA LEU A 7 5.47 6.79 -15.19
C LEU A 7 4.67 8.02 -15.60
N ASN A 8 3.73 7.82 -16.53
CA ASN A 8 2.78 8.85 -16.95
C ASN A 8 1.36 8.38 -16.60
N ALA A 9 0.70 9.07 -15.69
CA ALA A 9 -0.70 8.82 -15.37
C ALA A 9 -1.64 9.34 -16.47
N ALA A 10 -2.86 8.82 -16.50
CA ALA A 10 -3.84 9.12 -17.56
C ALA A 10 -4.24 10.61 -17.63
N ASP A 11 -4.06 11.37 -16.56
CA ASP A 11 -4.32 12.82 -16.50
C ASP A 11 -3.09 13.68 -16.83
N GLY A 12 -1.97 13.04 -17.25
CA GLY A 12 -0.73 13.72 -17.63
C GLY A 12 0.22 13.97 -16.44
N ASN A 13 -0.11 13.53 -15.21
CA ASN A 13 0.85 13.57 -14.13
C ASN A 13 2.03 12.63 -14.41
N VAL A 14 3.24 13.13 -14.15
CA VAL A 14 4.49 12.39 -14.31
C VAL A 14 5.04 12.10 -12.92
N LEU A 15 5.25 10.84 -12.61
CA LEU A 15 5.75 10.41 -11.30
C LEU A 15 6.88 9.40 -11.42
N SER A 16 7.74 9.37 -10.42
CA SER A 16 8.78 8.35 -10.28
C SER A 16 8.18 7.05 -9.74
N ALA A 17 8.78 5.91 -10.08
CA ALA A 17 8.45 4.63 -9.46
C ALA A 17 9.72 3.78 -9.29
N TYR A 18 9.85 3.13 -8.15
CA TYR A 18 10.89 2.13 -7.92
C TYR A 18 10.44 0.78 -8.45
N VAL A 19 11.25 0.16 -9.32
CA VAL A 19 10.96 -1.16 -9.91
C VAL A 19 12.01 -2.15 -9.48
N ALA A 20 11.60 -3.24 -8.87
CA ALA A 20 12.44 -4.39 -8.54
C ALA A 20 12.05 -5.59 -9.41
N ARG A 21 13.04 -6.23 -10.03
CA ARG A 21 12.85 -7.35 -10.97
C ARG A 21 13.38 -8.64 -10.40
N PRO A 22 12.65 -9.76 -10.51
CA PRO A 22 13.19 -11.06 -10.14
C PRO A 22 14.30 -11.47 -11.12
N GLU A 23 15.20 -12.34 -10.67
CA GLU A 23 16.29 -12.90 -11.51
C GLU A 23 15.78 -13.82 -12.63
N VAL A 24 14.59 -14.35 -12.48
CA VAL A 24 13.91 -15.24 -13.44
C VAL A 24 12.65 -14.59 -14.00
N ALA A 25 12.02 -15.24 -14.98
CA ALA A 25 10.75 -14.77 -15.51
C ALA A 25 9.72 -14.61 -14.37
N PRO A 26 9.05 -13.44 -14.27
CA PRO A 26 8.15 -13.17 -13.16
C PRO A 26 6.92 -14.09 -13.20
N LYS A 27 6.48 -14.55 -12.03
CA LYS A 27 5.24 -15.34 -11.87
C LYS A 27 3.97 -14.47 -11.76
N GLY A 28 4.13 -13.17 -11.79
CA GLY A 28 3.11 -12.13 -11.69
C GLY A 28 3.75 -10.83 -11.24
N ALA A 29 2.94 -9.85 -10.88
CA ALA A 29 3.42 -8.55 -10.40
C ALA A 29 2.80 -8.14 -9.07
N VAL A 30 3.50 -7.26 -8.33
CA VAL A 30 3.02 -6.65 -7.08
C VAL A 30 3.26 -5.15 -7.13
N VAL A 31 2.19 -4.37 -6.94
CA VAL A 31 2.28 -2.92 -6.71
C VAL A 31 2.35 -2.68 -5.21
N VAL A 32 3.43 -2.07 -4.75
CA VAL A 32 3.68 -1.74 -3.34
C VAL A 32 3.33 -0.29 -3.09
N ILE A 33 2.34 -0.04 -2.24
CA ILE A 33 1.86 1.32 -1.95
C ILE A 33 2.46 1.82 -0.65
N GLN A 34 3.08 2.98 -0.74
CA GLN A 34 3.79 3.68 0.34
C GLN A 34 2.91 4.03 1.53
N GLU A 35 3.55 4.23 2.67
CA GLU A 35 2.99 4.96 3.82
C GLU A 35 2.97 6.49 3.52
N ILE A 36 2.76 7.31 4.53
CA ILE A 36 2.88 8.78 4.43
C ILE A 36 4.32 9.29 4.39
N PHE A 37 5.30 8.43 4.14
CA PHE A 37 6.75 8.79 4.16
C PHE A 37 7.41 8.74 2.78
N GLY A 38 6.61 8.56 1.72
CA GLY A 38 7.14 8.43 0.35
C GLY A 38 7.70 7.03 0.07
N VAL A 39 8.34 6.88 -1.09
CA VAL A 39 9.04 5.65 -1.49
C VAL A 39 10.45 5.65 -0.88
N ASN A 40 10.49 5.58 0.44
CA ASN A 40 11.71 5.55 1.24
C ASN A 40 12.42 4.18 1.20
N ASP A 41 13.54 4.03 1.91
CA ASP A 41 14.32 2.78 1.96
C ASP A 41 13.49 1.57 2.39
N HIS A 42 12.58 1.73 3.34
CA HIS A 42 11.70 0.64 3.77
C HIS A 42 10.79 0.16 2.63
N ILE A 43 10.11 1.06 1.94
CA ILE A 43 9.20 0.70 0.83
C ILE A 43 9.98 0.08 -0.34
N ARG A 44 11.18 0.59 -0.63
CA ARG A 44 12.08 -0.03 -1.62
C ARG A 44 12.47 -1.45 -1.20
N SER A 45 12.80 -1.66 0.08
CA SER A 45 13.12 -2.99 0.61
C SER A 45 11.94 -3.96 0.54
N VAL A 46 10.72 -3.48 0.72
CA VAL A 46 9.50 -4.29 0.52
C VAL A 46 9.39 -4.72 -0.94
N ALA A 47 9.57 -3.80 -1.89
CA ALA A 47 9.55 -4.12 -3.32
C ALA A 47 10.64 -5.15 -3.69
N ASP A 48 11.86 -4.99 -3.17
CA ASP A 48 12.95 -5.95 -3.38
C ASP A 48 12.59 -7.33 -2.83
N ARG A 49 12.00 -7.43 -1.64
CA ARG A 49 11.54 -8.71 -1.06
C ARG A 49 10.50 -9.42 -1.91
N TYR A 50 9.58 -8.70 -2.57
CA TYR A 50 8.65 -9.32 -3.52
C TYR A 50 9.36 -9.78 -4.80
N ALA A 51 10.37 -9.04 -5.26
CA ALA A 51 11.19 -9.47 -6.40
C ALA A 51 11.99 -10.75 -6.08
N ASP A 52 12.57 -10.85 -4.88
CA ASP A 52 13.25 -12.07 -4.40
C ASP A 52 12.29 -13.29 -4.34
N GLN A 53 11.00 -13.04 -4.15
CA GLN A 53 9.96 -14.06 -4.19
C GLN A 53 9.47 -14.37 -5.63
N GLY A 54 10.04 -13.75 -6.66
CA GLY A 54 9.74 -14.02 -8.07
C GLY A 54 8.64 -13.17 -8.68
N TYR A 55 8.28 -12.04 -8.08
CA TYR A 55 7.34 -11.07 -8.67
C TYR A 55 8.07 -9.89 -9.32
N LEU A 56 7.54 -9.37 -10.42
CA LEU A 56 7.88 -8.01 -10.84
C LEU A 56 7.23 -7.03 -9.86
N SER A 57 8.02 -6.26 -9.13
CA SER A 57 7.50 -5.35 -8.11
C SER A 57 7.70 -3.89 -8.49
N ILE A 58 6.72 -3.04 -8.18
CA ILE A 58 6.76 -1.61 -8.44
C ILE A 58 6.19 -0.83 -7.26
N ALA A 59 6.89 0.25 -6.86
CA ALA A 59 6.42 1.19 -5.85
C ALA A 59 6.33 2.61 -6.47
N PRO A 60 5.12 3.09 -6.85
CA PRO A 60 4.93 4.44 -7.38
C PRO A 60 5.10 5.49 -6.30
N ALA A 61 5.83 6.57 -6.60
CA ALA A 61 6.02 7.72 -5.72
C ALA A 61 4.80 8.64 -5.78
N LEU A 62 3.74 8.29 -5.05
CA LEU A 62 2.44 8.95 -5.11
C LEU A 62 2.48 10.42 -4.66
N PHE A 63 3.47 10.79 -3.87
CA PHE A 63 3.69 12.17 -3.44
C PHE A 63 4.28 13.07 -4.53
N ASP A 64 4.83 12.49 -5.61
CA ASP A 64 5.34 13.25 -6.77
C ASP A 64 4.26 14.11 -7.45
N ARG A 65 2.99 13.82 -7.19
CA ARG A 65 1.85 14.63 -7.64
C ARG A 65 1.83 16.02 -6.98
N ALA A 66 2.18 16.11 -5.71
CA ALA A 66 2.26 17.37 -4.97
C ALA A 66 3.70 17.89 -4.91
N GLN A 67 4.63 17.02 -4.53
CA GLN A 67 6.03 17.34 -4.37
C GLN A 67 6.90 16.14 -4.78
N LYS A 68 7.81 16.36 -5.72
CA LYS A 68 8.69 15.30 -6.24
C LYS A 68 9.78 14.92 -5.25
N GLY A 69 10.10 13.62 -5.24
CA GLY A 69 11.25 13.08 -4.52
C GLY A 69 11.12 13.13 -3.00
N VAL A 70 9.87 13.08 -2.49
CA VAL A 70 9.62 13.08 -1.04
C VAL A 70 10.00 11.74 -0.44
N GLU A 71 10.99 11.75 0.45
CA GLU A 71 11.41 10.62 1.26
C GLU A 71 11.61 11.10 2.70
N LEU A 72 10.70 10.68 3.60
CA LEU A 72 10.62 11.17 4.97
C LEU A 72 11.07 10.10 5.98
N GLY A 73 11.61 10.58 7.11
CA GLY A 73 11.86 9.76 8.28
C GLY A 73 10.57 9.47 9.09
N TYR A 74 10.70 8.57 10.08
CA TYR A 74 9.59 8.18 10.97
C TYR A 74 9.51 9.06 12.23
N ASP A 75 10.05 10.27 12.20
CA ASP A 75 9.99 11.24 13.29
C ASP A 75 8.75 12.13 13.20
N ALA A 76 8.59 13.04 14.17
CA ALA A 76 7.42 13.92 14.25
C ALA A 76 7.32 14.86 13.05
N GLU A 77 8.44 15.37 12.52
CA GLU A 77 8.47 16.24 11.35
C GLU A 77 8.06 15.48 10.09
N GLY A 78 8.59 14.27 9.88
CA GLY A 78 8.20 13.41 8.76
C GLY A 78 6.71 13.04 8.79
N ILE A 79 6.16 12.79 9.99
CA ILE A 79 4.73 12.53 10.17
C ILE A 79 3.89 13.76 9.79
N GLU A 80 4.28 14.95 10.23
CA GLU A 80 3.55 16.21 9.95
C GLU A 80 3.53 16.50 8.44
N ILE A 81 4.71 16.49 7.79
CA ILE A 81 4.84 16.72 6.35
C ILE A 81 4.07 15.67 5.55
N GLY A 82 4.28 14.39 5.87
CA GLY A 82 3.64 13.30 5.13
C GLY A 82 2.12 13.30 5.26
N ARG A 83 1.59 13.70 6.42
CA ARG A 83 0.13 13.86 6.62
C ARG A 83 -0.42 15.02 5.80
N ALA A 84 0.27 16.16 5.76
CA ALA A 84 -0.15 17.32 4.96
C ALA A 84 -0.23 16.90 3.48
N ILE A 85 0.78 16.28 2.92
CA ILE A 85 0.74 15.81 1.53
C ILE A 85 -0.39 14.81 1.30
N ALA A 86 -0.48 13.77 2.15
CA ALA A 86 -1.43 12.66 1.94
C ALA A 86 -2.90 13.06 2.09
N PHE A 87 -3.22 14.08 2.91
CA PHE A 87 -4.59 14.39 3.27
C PHE A 87 -5.07 15.79 2.81
N ASP A 88 -4.14 16.69 2.49
CA ASP A 88 -4.47 18.06 2.11
C ASP A 88 -4.07 18.38 0.65
N ASP A 89 -2.96 17.81 0.14
CA ASP A 89 -2.39 18.19 -1.15
C ASP A 89 -2.78 17.25 -2.31
N VAL A 90 -3.20 16.01 -2.03
CA VAL A 90 -3.60 15.02 -3.05
C VAL A 90 -4.97 14.44 -2.75
N THR A 91 -5.73 14.12 -3.80
CA THR A 91 -7.03 13.44 -3.68
C THR A 91 -6.92 11.96 -3.99
N MET A 92 -7.83 11.14 -3.44
CA MET A 92 -7.87 9.71 -3.72
C MET A 92 -8.07 9.42 -5.22
N ASP A 93 -8.86 10.22 -5.92
CA ASP A 93 -9.11 10.04 -7.36
C ASP A 93 -7.86 10.30 -8.21
N GLU A 94 -7.03 11.25 -7.81
CA GLU A 94 -5.74 11.53 -8.45
C GLU A 94 -4.73 10.42 -8.17
N VAL A 95 -4.62 10.02 -6.89
CA VAL A 95 -3.72 8.94 -6.45
C VAL A 95 -4.04 7.63 -7.18
N LEU A 96 -5.32 7.31 -7.39
CA LEU A 96 -5.69 6.10 -8.12
C LEU A 96 -5.27 6.12 -9.59
N LYS A 97 -5.17 7.27 -10.25
CA LYS A 97 -4.63 7.35 -11.62
C LYS A 97 -3.14 7.02 -11.65
N ASP A 98 -2.39 7.44 -10.63
CA ASP A 98 -0.97 7.11 -10.49
C ASP A 98 -0.76 5.63 -10.19
N VAL A 99 -1.60 5.07 -9.30
CA VAL A 99 -1.64 3.63 -9.01
C VAL A 99 -1.97 2.83 -10.26
N GLU A 100 -2.97 3.27 -11.04
CA GLU A 100 -3.38 2.63 -12.29
C GLU A 100 -2.24 2.62 -13.32
N ALA A 101 -1.47 3.70 -13.44
CA ALA A 101 -0.29 3.76 -14.29
C ALA A 101 0.78 2.73 -13.87
N ALA A 102 0.98 2.52 -12.56
CA ALA A 102 1.89 1.50 -12.06
C ALA A 102 1.37 0.08 -12.33
N VAL A 103 0.06 -0.15 -12.15
CA VAL A 103 -0.60 -1.43 -12.50
C VAL A 103 -0.44 -1.75 -13.99
N ASP A 104 -0.72 -0.79 -14.86
CA ASP A 104 -0.61 -0.95 -16.30
C ASP A 104 0.83 -1.26 -16.73
N PHE A 105 1.82 -0.58 -16.12
CA PHE A 105 3.24 -0.83 -16.40
C PHE A 105 3.68 -2.27 -16.10
N VAL A 106 3.19 -2.88 -15.03
CA VAL A 106 3.60 -4.24 -14.64
C VAL A 106 2.67 -5.34 -15.17
N SER A 107 1.58 -5.00 -15.86
CA SER A 107 0.53 -5.93 -16.29
C SER A 107 1.01 -7.03 -17.25
N GLU A 108 2.06 -6.78 -18.04
CA GLU A 108 2.67 -7.77 -18.92
C GLU A 108 3.30 -8.95 -18.18
N ALA A 109 3.62 -8.80 -16.89
CA ALA A 109 4.12 -9.89 -16.05
C ALA A 109 3.02 -10.89 -15.63
N GLY A 110 1.76 -10.65 -15.98
CA GLY A 110 0.63 -11.51 -15.66
C GLY A 110 -0.31 -10.92 -14.62
N ARG A 111 -0.75 -11.73 -13.63
CA ARG A 111 -1.65 -11.23 -12.57
C ARG A 111 -0.96 -10.18 -11.71
N VAL A 112 -1.68 -9.10 -11.42
CA VAL A 112 -1.18 -8.00 -10.59
C VAL A 112 -1.87 -8.05 -9.23
N GLY A 113 -1.09 -8.21 -8.15
CA GLY A 113 -1.51 -7.99 -6.78
C GLY A 113 -1.13 -6.59 -6.31
N MET A 114 -1.78 -6.13 -5.25
CA MET A 114 -1.41 -4.88 -4.57
C MET A 114 -1.18 -5.13 -3.10
N VAL A 115 -0.21 -4.45 -2.52
CA VAL A 115 0.00 -4.39 -1.07
C VAL A 115 0.28 -2.95 -0.67
N GLY A 116 -0.32 -2.51 0.43
CA GLY A 116 -0.14 -1.13 0.88
C GLY A 116 -0.12 -1.01 2.40
N TYR A 117 0.59 -0.01 2.89
CA TYR A 117 0.86 0.19 4.30
C TYR A 117 0.37 1.57 4.76
N CYS A 118 -0.24 1.66 5.94
CA CYS A 118 -0.80 2.89 6.49
C CYS A 118 -1.78 3.56 5.51
N TRP A 119 -1.48 4.74 5.00
CA TRP A 119 -2.23 5.40 3.94
C TRP A 119 -2.41 4.48 2.72
N GLY A 120 -1.34 3.79 2.30
CA GLY A 120 -1.36 2.80 1.23
C GLY A 120 -2.30 1.62 1.49
N GLY A 121 -2.48 1.23 2.75
CA GLY A 121 -3.48 0.21 3.12
C GLY A 121 -4.91 0.65 2.81
N SER A 122 -5.21 1.93 3.02
CA SER A 122 -6.50 2.52 2.64
C SER A 122 -6.66 2.62 1.12
N ILE A 123 -5.58 2.96 0.40
CA ILE A 123 -5.57 2.99 -1.07
C ILE A 123 -5.85 1.59 -1.63
N CYS A 124 -5.29 0.53 -1.04
CA CYS A 124 -5.57 -0.85 -1.46
C CYS A 124 -7.05 -1.21 -1.33
N TYR A 125 -7.74 -0.75 -0.27
CA TYR A 125 -9.19 -0.92 -0.15
C TYR A 125 -9.94 -0.26 -1.31
N VAL A 126 -9.64 1.01 -1.59
CA VAL A 126 -10.32 1.76 -2.66
C VAL A 126 -9.97 1.19 -4.05
N ALA A 127 -8.71 0.80 -4.27
CA ALA A 127 -8.28 0.15 -5.50
C ALA A 127 -8.99 -1.19 -5.73
N ALA A 128 -9.20 -1.99 -4.66
CA ALA A 128 -9.95 -3.24 -4.74
C ALA A 128 -11.41 -3.03 -5.19
N ALA A 129 -12.00 -1.88 -4.90
CA ALA A 129 -13.32 -1.51 -5.37
C ALA A 129 -13.30 -0.93 -6.80
N ARG A 130 -12.39 -0.01 -7.09
CA ARG A 130 -12.42 0.80 -8.33
C ARG A 130 -11.56 0.24 -9.46
N LEU A 131 -10.46 -0.47 -9.16
CA LEU A 131 -9.53 -1.03 -10.14
C LEU A 131 -9.64 -2.56 -10.28
N GLY A 132 -10.72 -3.16 -9.79
CA GLY A 132 -10.86 -4.61 -9.70
C GLY A 132 -10.78 -5.40 -11.00
N LYS A 133 -10.90 -4.74 -12.17
CA LYS A 133 -10.66 -5.40 -13.48
C LYS A 133 -9.18 -5.47 -13.86
N LYS A 134 -8.35 -4.64 -13.23
CA LYS A 134 -6.92 -4.51 -13.52
C LYS A 134 -6.04 -5.22 -12.50
N ILE A 135 -6.55 -5.45 -11.28
CA ILE A 135 -5.85 -6.15 -10.21
C ILE A 135 -6.54 -7.47 -9.86
N SER A 136 -5.80 -8.42 -9.34
CA SER A 136 -6.29 -9.77 -9.02
C SER A 136 -6.59 -9.96 -7.54
N ALA A 137 -5.93 -9.20 -6.67
CA ALA A 137 -6.10 -9.21 -5.22
C ALA A 137 -5.44 -7.98 -4.61
N ALA A 138 -5.83 -7.63 -3.39
CA ALA A 138 -5.20 -6.55 -2.63
C ALA A 138 -5.02 -6.92 -1.15
N ALA A 139 -3.97 -6.38 -0.52
CA ALA A 139 -3.71 -6.49 0.91
C ALA A 139 -3.45 -5.10 1.49
N GLY A 140 -4.17 -4.75 2.55
CA GLY A 140 -4.02 -3.46 3.22
C GLY A 140 -3.57 -3.62 4.67
N TYR A 141 -2.46 -3.03 5.04
CA TYR A 141 -1.94 -3.03 6.40
C TYR A 141 -2.26 -1.70 7.09
N TYR A 142 -2.86 -1.78 8.25
CA TYR A 142 -3.21 -0.64 9.12
C TYR A 142 -3.73 0.59 8.38
N GLY A 143 -4.73 0.38 7.50
CA GLY A 143 -5.36 1.42 6.69
C GLY A 143 -6.36 2.24 7.50
N GLY A 144 -5.99 3.46 7.89
CA GLY A 144 -6.80 4.32 8.77
C GLY A 144 -7.88 5.14 8.05
N GLN A 145 -7.86 5.22 6.72
CA GLN A 145 -8.76 6.04 5.92
C GLN A 145 -9.77 5.21 5.09
N ILE A 146 -10.14 4.01 5.55
CA ILE A 146 -11.11 3.15 4.86
C ILE A 146 -12.55 3.63 5.05
N LEU A 147 -12.92 4.11 6.25
CA LEU A 147 -14.31 4.46 6.57
C LEU A 147 -14.96 5.47 5.62
N PRO A 148 -14.31 6.53 5.12
CA PRO A 148 -14.90 7.42 4.11
C PRO A 148 -15.33 6.73 2.81
N TYR A 149 -14.71 5.58 2.51
CA TYR A 149 -14.94 4.78 1.29
C TYR A 149 -15.65 3.46 1.56
N LEU A 150 -16.17 3.27 2.77
CA LEU A 150 -16.71 1.98 3.23
C LEU A 150 -17.85 1.45 2.37
N GLU A 151 -18.63 2.33 1.75
CA GLU A 151 -19.76 1.96 0.87
C GLU A 151 -19.29 1.50 -0.53
N GLU A 152 -18.03 1.69 -0.87
CA GLU A 152 -17.46 1.21 -2.12
C GLU A 152 -17.09 -0.28 -1.96
N ARG A 153 -17.84 -1.13 -2.64
CA ARG A 153 -17.67 -2.58 -2.52
C ARG A 153 -16.39 -3.07 -3.19
N PRO A 154 -15.44 -3.69 -2.46
CA PRO A 154 -14.34 -4.40 -3.07
C PRO A 154 -14.84 -5.52 -3.99
N VAL A 155 -14.30 -5.61 -5.21
CA VAL A 155 -14.73 -6.58 -6.23
C VAL A 155 -13.67 -7.64 -6.55
N VAL A 156 -12.54 -7.58 -5.84
CA VAL A 156 -11.47 -8.58 -5.85
C VAL A 156 -11.21 -9.06 -4.43
N PRO A 157 -10.57 -10.23 -4.23
CA PRO A 157 -10.10 -10.65 -2.92
C PRO A 157 -9.31 -9.55 -2.22
N LEU A 158 -9.68 -9.26 -0.98
CA LEU A 158 -9.07 -8.24 -0.15
C LEU A 158 -8.82 -8.79 1.25
N VAL A 159 -7.58 -8.67 1.73
CA VAL A 159 -7.23 -8.93 3.13
C VAL A 159 -6.79 -7.64 3.80
N LEU A 160 -7.24 -7.42 5.04
CA LEU A 160 -6.89 -6.25 5.84
C LEU A 160 -6.27 -6.67 7.17
N HIS A 161 -5.18 -6.01 7.53
CA HIS A 161 -4.39 -6.33 8.72
C HIS A 161 -4.35 -5.12 9.65
N PHE A 162 -4.77 -5.28 10.91
CA PHE A 162 -4.81 -4.21 11.92
C PHE A 162 -4.11 -4.63 13.21
N GLY A 163 -3.50 -3.67 13.87
CA GLY A 163 -2.92 -3.88 15.21
C GLY A 163 -3.97 -3.66 16.29
N GLU A 164 -3.99 -4.51 17.33
CA GLU A 164 -4.89 -4.36 18.47
C GLU A 164 -4.66 -3.06 19.25
N LYS A 165 -3.38 -2.62 19.34
CA LYS A 165 -2.98 -1.42 20.07
C LYS A 165 -2.90 -0.16 19.23
N ASP A 166 -3.36 -0.20 17.98
CA ASP A 166 -3.37 0.97 17.10
C ASP A 166 -4.40 2.01 17.58
N HIS A 167 -3.92 3.01 18.31
CA HIS A 167 -4.75 4.11 18.81
C HIS A 167 -5.32 4.99 17.71
N GLY A 168 -4.72 5.00 16.50
CA GLY A 168 -5.22 5.72 15.33
C GLY A 168 -6.38 5.00 14.64
N ILE A 169 -6.47 3.66 14.84
CA ILE A 169 -7.51 2.79 14.24
C ILE A 169 -8.13 1.92 15.34
N PRO A 170 -8.96 2.47 16.21
CA PRO A 170 -9.61 1.72 17.29
C PRO A 170 -10.39 0.50 16.77
N LEU A 171 -10.46 -0.58 17.57
CA LEU A 171 -11.09 -1.85 17.20
C LEU A 171 -12.56 -1.68 16.80
N GLU A 172 -13.26 -0.68 17.34
CA GLU A 172 -14.63 -0.35 16.93
C GLU A 172 -14.72 0.04 15.46
N ARG A 173 -13.70 0.74 14.92
CA ARG A 173 -13.61 1.08 13.48
C ARG A 173 -13.29 -0.15 12.65
N VAL A 174 -12.41 -1.02 13.13
CA VAL A 174 -12.07 -2.29 12.45
C VAL A 174 -13.31 -3.17 12.34
N LYS A 175 -14.09 -3.28 13.42
CA LYS A 175 -15.34 -4.03 13.45
C LYS A 175 -16.39 -3.52 12.44
N ILE A 176 -16.52 -2.20 12.28
CA ILE A 176 -17.41 -1.61 11.26
C ILE A 176 -16.98 -2.04 9.84
N ILE A 177 -15.67 -2.10 9.56
CA ILE A 177 -15.14 -2.53 8.27
C ILE A 177 -15.43 -4.01 8.05
N GLU A 178 -15.16 -4.86 9.04
CA GLU A 178 -15.38 -6.30 9.00
C GLU A 178 -16.87 -6.65 8.77
N GLU A 179 -17.77 -5.98 9.50
CA GLU A 179 -19.21 -6.21 9.40
C GLU A 179 -19.84 -5.73 8.08
N ARG A 180 -19.17 -4.82 7.36
CA ARG A 180 -19.71 -4.23 6.12
C ARG A 180 -19.70 -5.18 4.93
N TRP A 181 -18.65 -6.01 4.81
CA TRP A 181 -18.47 -6.90 3.67
C TRP A 181 -17.99 -8.29 4.09
N GLU A 182 -18.88 -9.29 4.05
CA GLU A 182 -18.59 -10.69 4.42
C GLU A 182 -17.51 -11.38 3.57
N HIS A 183 -17.14 -10.81 2.42
CA HIS A 183 -16.21 -11.41 1.46
C HIS A 183 -14.80 -10.83 1.53
N ILE A 184 -14.51 -9.97 2.50
CA ILE A 184 -13.16 -9.50 2.78
C ILE A 184 -12.63 -10.17 4.06
N ASP A 185 -11.33 -10.45 4.06
CA ASP A 185 -10.69 -11.03 5.23
C ASP A 185 -10.11 -9.91 6.11
N VAL A 186 -10.51 -9.86 7.37
CA VAL A 186 -10.01 -8.88 8.35
C VAL A 186 -9.28 -9.60 9.48
N HIS A 187 -8.06 -9.18 9.76
CA HIS A 187 -7.23 -9.77 10.82
C HIS A 187 -6.76 -8.69 11.79
N VAL A 188 -6.94 -8.96 13.08
CA VAL A 188 -6.40 -8.15 14.17
C VAL A 188 -5.26 -8.92 14.86
N TYR A 189 -4.14 -8.25 15.09
CA TYR A 189 -2.94 -8.83 15.69
C TYR A 189 -2.78 -8.35 17.13
N GLU A 190 -2.85 -9.28 18.07
CA GLU A 190 -2.72 -9.02 19.50
C GLU A 190 -1.36 -8.36 19.81
N GLY A 191 -1.39 -7.32 20.61
CA GLY A 191 -0.19 -6.60 21.04
C GLY A 191 0.48 -5.72 19.99
N ALA A 192 0.06 -5.80 18.71
CA ALA A 192 0.63 -5.00 17.63
C ALA A 192 0.04 -3.58 17.60
N ASP A 193 0.87 -2.60 17.25
CA ASP A 193 0.51 -1.20 17.10
C ASP A 193 0.53 -0.77 15.63
N HIS A 194 0.20 0.50 15.35
CA HIS A 194 0.31 1.07 14.01
C HIS A 194 1.74 0.92 13.45
N GLY A 195 1.85 0.41 12.21
CA GLY A 195 3.15 0.20 11.59
C GLY A 195 3.87 -1.08 12.04
N PHE A 196 3.19 -2.04 12.67
CA PHE A 196 3.78 -3.27 13.18
C PHE A 196 4.56 -4.09 12.13
N ASN A 197 4.30 -3.88 10.85
CA ASN A 197 5.00 -4.57 9.76
C ASN A 197 6.29 -3.85 9.31
N CYS A 198 6.51 -2.61 9.74
CA CYS A 198 7.66 -1.80 9.32
C CYS A 198 8.86 -2.05 10.25
N ASP A 199 9.86 -2.80 9.78
CA ASP A 199 11.08 -3.13 10.52
C ASP A 199 12.01 -1.94 10.77
N ALA A 200 11.73 -0.79 10.14
CA ALA A 200 12.42 0.48 10.39
C ALA A 200 11.79 1.32 11.51
N ARG A 201 10.69 0.86 12.13
CA ARG A 201 9.94 1.59 13.18
C ARG A 201 10.03 0.89 14.53
N GLY A 202 9.96 1.69 15.61
CA GLY A 202 9.90 1.15 16.98
C GLY A 202 8.64 0.33 17.29
N SER A 203 7.59 0.45 16.48
CA SER A 203 6.36 -0.33 16.60
C SER A 203 6.42 -1.70 15.90
N TYR A 204 7.57 -2.06 15.31
CA TYR A 204 7.72 -3.35 14.64
C TYR A 204 7.44 -4.51 15.59
N GLU A 205 6.53 -5.40 15.19
CA GLU A 205 6.23 -6.62 15.92
C GLU A 205 6.41 -7.82 14.98
N LYS A 206 7.51 -8.56 15.21
CA LYS A 206 7.98 -9.59 14.27
C LYS A 206 6.96 -10.71 14.05
N SER A 207 6.30 -11.18 15.09
CA SER A 207 5.36 -12.30 14.99
C SER A 207 4.10 -11.91 14.25
N ALA A 208 3.57 -10.71 14.52
CA ALA A 208 2.44 -10.15 13.77
C ALA A 208 2.80 -9.90 12.30
N ALA A 209 3.98 -9.33 12.02
CA ALA A 209 4.46 -9.08 10.66
C ALA A 209 4.59 -10.38 9.84
N GLN A 210 5.17 -11.43 10.44
CA GLN A 210 5.31 -12.75 9.79
C GLN A 210 3.94 -13.37 9.50
N LEU A 211 3.06 -13.42 10.50
CA LEU A 211 1.73 -13.99 10.34
C LEU A 211 0.87 -13.20 9.32
N ALA A 212 1.00 -11.87 9.31
CA ALA A 212 0.32 -11.04 8.32
C ALA A 212 0.84 -11.31 6.89
N LEU A 213 2.16 -11.47 6.72
CA LEU A 213 2.74 -11.84 5.42
C LEU A 213 2.27 -13.21 4.92
N GLU A 214 2.14 -14.20 5.82
CA GLU A 214 1.63 -15.54 5.48
C GLU A 214 0.17 -15.51 4.99
N ARG A 215 -0.60 -14.52 5.47
CA ARG A 215 -2.01 -14.33 5.08
C ARG A 215 -2.19 -13.46 3.85
N THR A 216 -1.14 -12.75 3.45
CA THR A 216 -1.10 -11.90 2.26
C THR A 216 -0.75 -12.71 1.01
#